data_d644caeb1f466cb7bd5275ab02a28fc7
#
_entry.id   d644caeb1f466cb7bd5275ab02a28fc7
#
_cell.length_a   1.000
_cell.length_b   1.000
_cell.length_c   1.000
_cell.angle_alpha   90.00
_cell.angle_beta   90.00
_cell.angle_gamma   90.00
#
_symmetry.space_group_name_H-M   'P 1'
#
loop_
_entity.id
_entity.type
_entity.pdbx_description
1 polymer ?
#
loop_
_entity_poly.entity_id
_entity_poly.type
_entity_poly.pdbx_seq_one_letter_code
_entity_poly.pdbx_strand_id
1 'polypeptide(L)'
;RKKDMINRGGEKISAEEIENLILSHPAVQNIACVPVPDPLLGEKMCACAILKRGCTLSLKELIAFLMDKEIAKFKLPERLEILQDFPVSTFGKVSKKALGESVAAKLQRERAAQARN
;
A
#
# COMPACT_ATOMS: atom_id res chain seq x y z
N ARG A 1 5.85 -10.81 -17.95
CA ARG A 1 4.85 -10.35 -17.04
C ARG A 1 4.75 -8.82 -17.02
N LYS A 2 3.56 -8.34 -16.87
CA LYS A 2 3.34 -6.90 -16.88
C LYS A 2 3.92 -6.23 -15.67
N LYS A 3 4.26 -4.97 -15.82
CA LYS A 3 4.75 -4.17 -14.71
C LYS A 3 3.66 -4.01 -13.67
N ASP A 4 4.08 -3.88 -12.44
CA ASP A 4 3.21 -3.72 -11.30
C ASP A 4 2.85 -2.24 -11.17
N MET A 5 1.82 -1.82 -11.90
CA MET A 5 1.43 -0.42 -11.99
C MET A 5 0.08 -0.19 -11.32
N ILE A 6 -0.04 0.94 -10.67
CA ILE A 6 -1.29 1.38 -10.05
C ILE A 6 -1.77 2.60 -10.83
N ASN A 7 -3.04 2.56 -11.24
CA ASN A 7 -3.61 3.62 -12.07
C ASN A 7 -4.49 4.53 -11.22
N ARG A 8 -3.90 5.60 -10.72
CA ARG A 8 -4.58 6.56 -9.85
C ARG A 8 -5.08 7.72 -10.68
N GLY A 9 -6.37 7.66 -11.05
CA GLY A 9 -7.00 8.74 -11.79
C GLY A 9 -6.32 9.06 -13.11
N GLY A 10 -5.82 8.04 -13.81
CA GLY A 10 -5.12 8.22 -15.05
C GLY A 10 -3.60 8.34 -14.92
N GLU A 11 -3.11 8.59 -13.71
CA GLU A 11 -1.68 8.66 -13.47
C GLU A 11 -1.17 7.30 -13.03
N LYS A 12 -0.12 6.83 -13.69
CA LYS A 12 0.41 5.50 -13.42
C LYS A 12 1.56 5.56 -12.45
N ILE A 13 1.48 4.74 -11.41
CA ILE A 13 2.49 4.70 -10.36
C ILE A 13 3.12 3.31 -10.38
N SER A 14 4.46 3.27 -10.42
CA SER A 14 5.18 2.01 -10.29
C SER A 14 5.18 1.61 -8.83
N ALA A 15 4.51 0.50 -8.52
CA ALA A 15 4.51 -0.02 -7.13
C ALA A 15 5.92 -0.35 -6.70
N GLU A 16 6.73 -0.90 -7.60
CA GLU A 16 8.10 -1.28 -7.28
C GLU A 16 8.94 -0.07 -6.89
N GLU A 17 8.78 1.04 -7.58
CA GLU A 17 9.51 2.27 -7.25
C GLU A 17 9.24 2.69 -5.81
N ILE A 18 7.96 2.71 -5.44
CA ILE A 18 7.57 3.15 -4.10
C ILE A 18 7.99 2.12 -3.05
N GLU A 19 7.85 0.83 -3.37
CA GLU A 19 8.30 -0.22 -2.46
C GLU A 19 9.78 -0.09 -2.14
N ASN A 20 10.60 0.16 -3.17
CA ASN A 20 12.03 0.30 -2.95
C ASN A 20 12.37 1.47 -2.04
N LEU A 21 11.65 2.58 -2.21
CA LEU A 21 11.86 3.74 -1.34
C LEU A 21 11.45 3.43 0.10
N ILE A 22 10.31 2.77 0.29
CA ILE A 22 9.81 2.46 1.62
C ILE A 22 10.72 1.46 2.34
N LEU A 23 11.30 0.51 1.59
CA LEU A 23 12.21 -0.46 2.18
C LEU A 23 13.44 0.18 2.81
N SER A 24 13.79 1.39 2.42
CA SER A 24 14.90 2.10 3.03
C SER A 24 14.54 2.69 4.40
N HIS A 25 13.26 2.66 4.79
CA HIS A 25 12.84 3.14 6.09
C HIS A 25 13.31 2.17 7.19
N PRO A 26 13.91 2.70 8.28
CA PRO A 26 14.49 1.81 9.30
C PRO A 26 13.48 0.93 10.03
N ALA A 27 12.21 1.31 10.07
CA ALA A 27 11.19 0.52 10.77
C ALA A 27 10.59 -0.58 9.91
N VAL A 28 10.84 -0.59 8.59
CA VAL A 28 10.17 -1.49 7.66
C VAL A 28 11.02 -2.72 7.38
N GLN A 29 10.43 -3.89 7.60
CA GLN A 29 11.08 -5.16 7.29
C GLN A 29 10.72 -5.62 5.88
N ASN A 30 9.45 -5.46 5.50
CA ASN A 30 9.00 -5.85 4.16
C ASN A 30 7.85 -4.95 3.76
N ILE A 31 7.59 -4.86 2.45
CA ILE A 31 6.59 -3.94 1.91
C ILE A 31 5.97 -4.53 0.64
N ALA A 32 4.69 -4.27 0.46
CA ALA A 32 4.01 -4.55 -0.79
C ALA A 32 2.98 -3.44 -1.00
N CYS A 33 3.12 -2.71 -2.11
CA CYS A 33 2.15 -1.68 -2.48
C CYS A 33 1.15 -2.29 -3.44
N VAL A 34 -0.13 -2.14 -3.13
CA VAL A 34 -1.20 -2.74 -3.93
C VAL A 34 -2.25 -1.71 -4.28
N PRO A 35 -2.91 -1.87 -5.43
CA PRO A 35 -4.03 -1.00 -5.76
C PRO A 35 -5.27 -1.41 -4.96
N VAL A 36 -6.04 -0.42 -4.55
CA VAL A 36 -7.34 -0.65 -3.93
C VAL A 36 -8.37 0.20 -4.67
N PRO A 37 -9.62 -0.26 -4.77
CA PRO A 37 -10.61 0.46 -5.55
C PRO A 37 -10.98 1.79 -4.92
N ASP A 38 -11.20 2.79 -5.75
CA ASP A 38 -11.63 4.11 -5.34
C ASP A 38 -12.70 4.63 -6.29
N PRO A 39 -13.84 5.12 -5.78
CA PRO A 39 -14.94 5.57 -6.66
C PRO A 39 -14.59 6.72 -7.58
N LEU A 40 -13.68 7.59 -7.17
CA LEU A 40 -13.33 8.77 -7.97
C LEU A 40 -12.13 8.54 -8.86
N LEU A 41 -11.11 7.86 -8.35
CA LEU A 41 -9.83 7.73 -9.04
C LEU A 41 -9.68 6.41 -9.76
N GLY A 42 -10.58 5.47 -9.53
CA GLY A 42 -10.44 4.11 -10.03
C GLY A 42 -9.60 3.27 -9.08
N GLU A 43 -8.37 3.69 -8.83
CA GLU A 43 -7.49 3.02 -7.88
C GLU A 43 -6.76 4.03 -7.02
N LYS A 44 -6.47 3.62 -5.80
CA LYS A 44 -5.54 4.29 -4.89
C LYS A 44 -4.48 3.28 -4.49
N MET A 45 -3.37 3.78 -3.96
CA MET A 45 -2.30 2.88 -3.51
C MET A 45 -2.38 2.67 -2.01
N CYS A 46 -2.35 1.40 -1.61
CA CYS A 46 -2.20 1.01 -0.21
C CYS A 46 -0.82 0.42 -0.01
N ALA A 47 -0.08 0.95 0.95
CA ALA A 47 1.20 0.40 1.35
C ALA A 47 0.94 -0.62 2.45
N CYS A 48 1.30 -1.87 2.20
CA CYS A 48 1.17 -2.93 3.20
C CYS A 48 2.56 -3.26 3.70
N ALA A 49 2.80 -3.05 4.99
CA ALA A 49 4.13 -3.15 5.55
C ALA A 49 4.19 -4.17 6.68
N ILE A 50 5.29 -4.91 6.70
CA ILE A 50 5.66 -5.72 7.87
C ILE A 50 6.79 -4.94 8.54
N LEU A 51 6.59 -4.60 9.80
CA LEU A 51 7.56 -3.79 10.52
C LEU A 51 8.57 -4.66 11.26
N LYS A 52 9.74 -4.11 11.48
CA LYS A 52 10.74 -4.76 12.30
C LYS A 52 10.23 -4.82 13.74
N ARG A 53 10.73 -5.79 14.47
CA ARG A 53 10.30 -6.04 15.83
C ARG A 53 10.45 -4.80 16.69
N GLY A 54 9.37 -4.45 17.40
CA GLY A 54 9.38 -3.31 18.30
C GLY A 54 9.21 -1.96 17.63
N CYS A 55 9.04 -1.93 16.31
CA CYS A 55 8.88 -0.66 15.58
C CYS A 55 7.42 -0.36 15.32
N THR A 56 7.13 0.92 15.17
CA THR A 56 5.80 1.40 14.78
C THR A 56 5.94 2.36 13.62
N LEU A 57 4.87 2.53 12.87
CA LEU A 57 4.87 3.45 11.72
C LEU A 57 3.43 3.85 11.44
N SER A 58 3.20 5.16 11.29
CA SER A 58 1.89 5.69 10.89
C SER A 58 1.95 6.12 9.45
N LEU A 59 0.77 6.30 8.84
CA LEU A 59 0.71 6.80 7.46
C LEU A 59 1.34 8.18 7.37
N LYS A 60 1.09 9.03 8.35
CA LYS A 60 1.65 10.38 8.37
C LYS A 60 3.18 10.34 8.37
N GLU A 61 3.75 9.46 9.18
CA GLU A 61 5.20 9.30 9.26
C GLU A 61 5.75 8.77 7.94
N LEU A 62 5.05 7.82 7.33
CA LEU A 62 5.48 7.27 6.05
C LEU A 62 5.45 8.33 4.95
N ILE A 63 4.39 9.13 4.91
CA ILE A 63 4.28 10.20 3.92
C ILE A 63 5.40 11.22 4.09
N ALA A 64 5.70 11.63 5.33
CA ALA A 64 6.78 12.56 5.58
C ALA A 64 8.11 12.00 5.12
N PHE A 65 8.35 10.71 5.38
CA PHE A 65 9.57 10.03 4.93
C PHE A 65 9.68 10.06 3.40
N LEU A 66 8.58 9.76 2.70
CA LEU A 66 8.59 9.73 1.24
C LEU A 66 8.71 11.12 0.63
N MET A 67 8.09 12.12 1.26
CA MET A 67 8.21 13.51 0.77
C MET A 67 9.64 13.99 0.82
N ASP A 68 10.40 13.52 1.80
CA ASP A 68 11.81 13.85 1.92
C ASP A 68 12.63 13.26 0.76
N LYS A 69 12.09 12.29 0.04
CA LYS A 69 12.71 11.70 -1.14
C LYS A 69 12.39 12.47 -2.42
N GLU A 70 11.62 13.55 -2.29
CA GLU A 70 11.30 14.45 -3.42
C GLU A 70 10.55 13.77 -4.57
N ILE A 71 9.69 12.84 -4.24
CA ILE A 71 8.85 12.19 -5.26
C ILE A 71 7.59 13.02 -5.52
N ALA A 72 6.95 12.77 -6.67
CA ALA A 72 5.71 13.45 -7.01
C ALA A 72 4.61 13.09 -6.00
N LYS A 73 3.77 14.06 -5.66
CA LYS A 73 2.73 13.86 -4.65
C LYS A 73 1.74 12.78 -5.01
N PHE A 74 1.44 12.61 -6.30
CA PHE A 74 0.47 11.58 -6.69
C PHE A 74 1.00 10.16 -6.46
N LYS A 75 2.30 10.01 -6.22
CA LYS A 75 2.91 8.71 -5.96
C LYS A 75 2.86 8.31 -4.49
N LEU A 76 2.38 9.18 -3.62
CA LEU A 76 2.31 8.88 -2.19
C LEU A 76 1.18 7.89 -1.91
N PRO A 77 1.41 6.90 -1.03
CA PRO A 77 0.33 6.00 -0.65
C PRO A 77 -0.74 6.74 0.13
N GLU A 78 -1.97 6.30 -0.03
CA GLU A 78 -3.09 6.94 0.64
C GLU A 78 -3.63 6.10 1.79
N ARG A 79 -3.07 4.90 1.97
CA ARG A 79 -3.45 4.02 3.06
C ARG A 79 -2.23 3.20 3.44
N LEU A 80 -2.12 2.92 4.73
CA LEU A 80 -1.05 2.07 5.27
C LEU A 80 -1.68 0.96 6.09
N GLU A 81 -1.34 -0.28 5.77
CA GLU A 81 -1.74 -1.45 6.55
C GLU A 81 -0.50 -2.08 7.13
N ILE A 82 -0.51 -2.32 8.44
CA ILE A 82 0.58 -2.99 9.13
C ILE A 82 0.16 -4.44 9.34
N LEU A 83 0.97 -5.35 8.83
CA LEU A 83 0.67 -6.79 8.85
C LEU A 83 1.81 -7.54 9.49
N GLN A 84 1.51 -8.75 9.96
CA GLN A 84 2.55 -9.64 10.48
C GLN A 84 3.12 -10.52 9.40
N ASP A 85 2.28 -10.89 8.42
CA ASP A 85 2.68 -11.73 7.30
C ASP A 85 1.93 -11.30 6.06
N PHE A 86 2.50 -11.64 4.91
CA PHE A 86 1.83 -11.48 3.62
C PHE A 86 1.29 -12.81 3.14
N PRO A 87 0.11 -12.82 2.45
CA PRO A 87 -0.33 -14.03 1.79
C PRO A 87 0.65 -14.41 0.68
N VAL A 88 0.89 -15.69 0.51
CA VAL A 88 1.80 -16.16 -0.52
C VAL A 88 1.07 -17.04 -1.52
N SER A 89 1.57 -17.02 -2.74
CA SER A 89 1.04 -17.86 -3.81
C SER A 89 1.58 -19.28 -3.66
N THR A 90 1.10 -20.17 -4.53
CA THR A 90 1.55 -21.55 -4.61
C THR A 90 3.08 -21.65 -4.73
N PHE A 91 3.70 -20.63 -5.32
CA PHE A 91 5.15 -20.63 -5.58
C PHE A 91 5.94 -19.92 -4.48
N GLY A 92 5.30 -19.58 -3.37
CA GLY A 92 5.97 -18.94 -2.25
C GLY A 92 6.21 -17.45 -2.40
N LYS A 93 5.70 -16.84 -3.46
CA LYS A 93 5.81 -15.39 -3.67
C LYS A 93 4.64 -14.67 -3.04
N VAL A 94 4.86 -13.42 -2.62
CA VAL A 94 3.79 -12.60 -2.08
C VAL A 94 2.66 -12.47 -3.11
N SER A 95 1.44 -12.77 -2.68
CA SER A 95 0.27 -12.65 -3.55
C SER A 95 -0.33 -11.26 -3.41
N LYS A 96 0.03 -10.35 -4.30
CA LYS A 96 -0.54 -9.00 -4.28
C LYS A 96 -2.03 -9.02 -4.56
N LYS A 97 -2.51 -9.99 -5.34
CA LYS A 97 -3.93 -10.12 -5.60
C LYS A 97 -4.70 -10.40 -4.31
N ALA A 98 -4.25 -11.39 -3.54
CA ALA A 98 -4.91 -11.72 -2.27
C ALA A 98 -4.81 -10.58 -1.28
N LEU A 99 -3.65 -9.91 -1.25
CA LEU A 99 -3.42 -8.78 -0.37
C LEU A 99 -4.36 -7.62 -0.71
N GLY A 100 -4.47 -7.28 -1.99
CA GLY A 100 -5.35 -6.21 -2.43
C GLY A 100 -6.81 -6.51 -2.15
N GLU A 101 -7.22 -7.77 -2.34
CA GLU A 101 -8.59 -8.19 -2.03
C GLU A 101 -8.90 -8.06 -0.55
N SER A 102 -7.94 -8.40 0.30
CA SER A 102 -8.10 -8.28 1.74
C SER A 102 -8.29 -6.83 2.16
N VAL A 103 -7.47 -5.93 1.61
CA VAL A 103 -7.58 -4.50 1.92
C VAL A 103 -8.89 -3.94 1.37
N ALA A 104 -9.28 -4.33 0.16
CA ALA A 104 -10.53 -3.86 -0.43
C ALA A 104 -11.73 -4.27 0.41
N ALA A 105 -11.74 -5.50 0.93
CA ALA A 105 -12.82 -5.97 1.80
C ALA A 105 -12.88 -5.16 3.08
N LYS A 106 -11.72 -4.84 3.65
CA LYS A 106 -11.65 -4.01 4.86
C LYS A 106 -12.19 -2.61 4.61
N LEU A 107 -11.80 -2.02 3.47
CA LEU A 107 -12.31 -0.70 3.08
C LEU A 107 -13.82 -0.70 2.93
N GLN A 108 -14.37 -1.74 2.33
CA GLN A 108 -15.81 -1.82 2.13
C GLN A 108 -16.54 -1.90 3.46
N ARG A 109 -15.99 -2.65 4.42
CA ARG A 109 -16.58 -2.71 5.76
C ARG A 109 -16.54 -1.35 6.46
N GLU A 110 -15.46 -0.62 6.30
CA GLU A 110 -15.33 0.71 6.88
C GLU A 110 -16.35 1.68 6.30
N ARG A 111 -16.54 1.64 4.97
CA ARG A 111 -17.52 2.49 4.30
C ARG A 111 -18.94 2.15 4.73
N ALA A 112 -19.25 0.87 4.88
CA ALA A 112 -20.57 0.44 5.34
C ALA A 112 -20.83 0.92 6.78
N ALA A 113 -19.82 0.86 7.63
CA ALA A 113 -19.96 1.33 9.01
C ALA A 113 -20.20 2.84 9.05
N GLN A 114 -19.50 3.59 8.19
CA GLN A 114 -19.71 5.05 8.11
C GLN A 114 -21.09 5.40 7.58
N ALA A 115 -21.59 4.63 6.62
CA ALA A 115 -22.89 4.89 6.02
C ALA A 115 -24.03 4.70 7.02
N ARG A 116 -23.83 3.93 8.07
CA ARG A 116 -24.85 3.71 9.08
C ARG A 116 -24.99 4.86 10.07
N ASN A 117 -24.00 5.71 10.12
CA ASN A 117 -24.01 6.85 11.05
C ASN A 117 -24.57 8.10 10.37
#